data_ad661845586619b3618c1338e095c705
#
_entry.id   ad661845586619b3618c1338e095c705
#
_cell.length_a   1.000
_cell.length_b   1.000
_cell.length_c   1.000
_cell.angle_alpha   90.00
_cell.angle_beta   90.00
_cell.angle_gamma   90.00
#
_symmetry.space_group_name_H-M   'P 1'
#
loop_
_entity.id
_entity.type
_entity.pdbx_description
1 polymer ?
#
loop_
_entity_poly.entity_id
_entity_poly.type
_entity_poly.pdbx_seq_one_letter_code
_entity_poly.pdbx_strand_id
1 'polypeptide(L)'
;TTTDYGKGRYKISIGGKTYWIAYRRLRFKSSIWTTKDYSTKVKEDFVNKKGYKSKSKYLIWISHYTQRVVIYQGSKGKWKVLRSGQCATGKHGTQTPKGVFKIKYKEKGIFNKYTYEKPAVYFKKGIAFHSRIKRYSGGYSDATIGRPKSHGCVRLMDSDINFIYKRCPKGTTVVSY
;
A
#
# COMPACT_ATOMS: atom_id res chain seq x y z
N THR A 1 7.90 -6.75 22.45
CA THR A 1 7.49 -7.38 21.17
C THR A 1 6.04 -7.81 21.26
N THR A 2 5.21 -7.33 20.36
CA THR A 2 3.80 -7.76 20.25
C THR A 2 3.70 -8.83 19.18
N THR A 3 3.15 -9.96 19.51
CA THR A 3 3.13 -11.08 18.56
C THR A 3 1.74 -11.61 18.26
N ASP A 4 0.69 -11.21 19.03
CA ASP A 4 -0.60 -11.83 18.82
C ASP A 4 -1.77 -10.87 19.05
N TYR A 5 -2.81 -11.00 18.21
CA TYR A 5 -4.05 -10.24 18.28
C TYR A 5 -5.22 -11.19 18.41
N GLY A 6 -5.73 -11.34 19.63
CA GLY A 6 -6.93 -12.14 19.90
C GLY A 6 -7.99 -11.33 20.66
N LYS A 7 -9.25 -11.40 20.24
CA LYS A 7 -10.42 -10.82 20.94
C LYS A 7 -10.25 -9.37 21.43
N GLY A 8 -9.67 -8.47 20.59
CA GLY A 8 -9.50 -7.05 20.91
C GLY A 8 -8.41 -6.75 21.96
N ARG A 9 -7.48 -7.66 22.19
CA ARG A 9 -6.33 -7.50 23.09
C ARG A 9 -5.03 -7.85 22.39
N TYR A 10 -3.94 -7.20 22.77
CA TYR A 10 -2.58 -7.57 22.37
C TYR A 10 -1.85 -8.25 23.50
N LYS A 11 -1.14 -9.32 23.16
CA LYS A 11 -0.16 -9.95 24.04
C LYS A 11 1.13 -9.14 23.99
N ILE A 12 1.59 -8.62 25.10
CA ILE A 12 2.86 -7.88 25.21
C ILE A 12 3.76 -8.56 26.24
N SER A 13 5.07 -8.52 26.01
CA SER A 13 6.06 -8.97 26.97
C SER A 13 6.88 -7.78 27.46
N ILE A 14 6.94 -7.61 28.78
CA ILE A 14 7.73 -6.58 29.45
C ILE A 14 8.48 -7.26 30.61
N GLY A 15 9.82 -7.15 30.61
CA GLY A 15 10.65 -7.75 31.66
C GLY A 15 10.45 -9.26 31.82
N GLY A 16 10.25 -10.00 30.72
CA GLY A 16 10.01 -11.44 30.75
C GLY A 16 8.58 -11.85 31.14
N LYS A 17 7.75 -10.93 31.59
CA LYS A 17 6.34 -11.18 31.94
C LYS A 17 5.40 -10.87 30.78
N THR A 18 4.32 -11.68 30.65
CA THR A 18 3.31 -11.54 29.59
C THR A 18 2.08 -10.82 30.13
N TYR A 19 1.59 -9.85 29.35
CA TYR A 19 0.37 -9.09 29.66
C TYR A 19 -0.56 -9.06 28.43
N TRP A 20 -1.89 -9.02 28.74
CA TRP A 20 -2.93 -8.85 27.73
C TRP A 20 -3.56 -7.47 27.88
N ILE A 21 -3.31 -6.56 26.96
CA ILE A 21 -3.81 -5.19 27.02
C ILE A 21 -4.87 -4.99 25.93
N ALA A 22 -6.02 -4.44 26.33
CA ALA A 22 -7.07 -4.05 25.40
C ALA A 22 -6.49 -3.04 24.38
N TYR A 23 -6.68 -3.31 23.07
CA TYR A 23 -6.10 -2.51 22.01
C TYR A 23 -6.43 -1.02 22.12
N ARG A 24 -7.64 -0.66 22.62
CA ARG A 24 -8.07 0.72 22.89
C ARG A 24 -7.26 1.46 23.95
N ARG A 25 -6.54 0.72 24.80
CA ARG A 25 -5.67 1.27 25.84
C ARG A 25 -4.21 1.41 25.39
N LEU A 26 -3.86 0.77 24.26
CA LEU A 26 -2.54 0.90 23.68
C LEU A 26 -2.52 2.12 22.75
N ARG A 27 -1.75 3.11 23.12
CA ARG A 27 -1.31 4.12 22.15
C ARG A 27 -0.08 3.54 21.43
N PHE A 28 -0.31 2.83 20.36
CA PHE A 28 0.79 2.61 19.44
C PHE A 28 1.27 3.98 18.98
N LYS A 29 2.55 4.30 19.15
CA LYS A 29 3.19 5.31 18.28
C LYS A 29 2.74 4.89 16.90
N SER A 30 1.81 5.64 16.32
CA SER A 30 1.10 5.34 15.08
C SER A 30 2.07 4.69 14.13
N SER A 31 1.75 3.50 13.69
CA SER A 31 2.48 2.63 12.78
C SER A 31 3.73 3.33 12.26
N ILE A 32 4.92 2.85 12.67
CA ILE A 32 6.21 3.45 12.35
C ILE A 32 6.23 3.75 10.85
N TRP A 33 5.90 4.96 10.48
CA TRP A 33 5.88 5.44 9.12
C TRP A 33 6.53 6.82 9.05
N THR A 34 7.04 7.16 7.89
CA THR A 34 7.66 8.44 7.60
C THR A 34 7.29 8.88 6.19
N THR A 35 7.33 10.17 5.93
CA THR A 35 7.22 10.71 4.58
C THR A 35 8.58 10.85 3.89
N LYS A 36 9.69 10.62 4.64
CA LYS A 36 11.05 10.65 4.07
C LYS A 36 11.23 9.46 3.13
N ASP A 37 11.52 9.74 1.88
CA ASP A 37 11.69 8.70 0.86
C ASP A 37 13.08 8.04 0.95
N TYR A 38 13.16 6.80 0.51
CA TYR A 38 14.44 6.12 0.28
C TYR A 38 15.12 6.68 -0.98
N SER A 39 16.46 6.65 -1.00
CA SER A 39 17.20 6.93 -2.24
C SER A 39 16.84 5.92 -3.34
N THR A 40 17.02 6.33 -4.60
CA THR A 40 16.80 5.46 -5.76
C THR A 40 17.61 4.17 -5.65
N LYS A 41 18.87 4.27 -5.20
CA LYS A 41 19.73 3.10 -4.98
C LYS A 41 19.13 2.11 -3.99
N VAL A 42 18.63 2.56 -2.84
CA VAL A 42 17.99 1.69 -1.82
C VAL A 42 16.76 1.00 -2.39
N LYS A 43 15.92 1.73 -3.15
CA LYS A 43 14.72 1.18 -3.78
C LYS A 43 15.08 0.08 -4.80
N GLU A 44 16.06 0.33 -5.66
CA GLU A 44 16.49 -0.64 -6.67
C GLU A 44 17.17 -1.86 -6.03
N ASP A 45 18.06 -1.64 -5.06
CA ASP A 45 18.72 -2.70 -4.31
C ASP A 45 17.71 -3.62 -3.63
N PHE A 46 16.67 -3.08 -3.02
CA PHE A 46 15.63 -3.87 -2.33
C PHE A 46 14.98 -4.90 -3.26
N VAL A 47 14.48 -4.48 -4.41
CA VAL A 47 13.76 -5.39 -5.31
C VAL A 47 14.69 -6.31 -6.09
N ASN A 48 15.91 -5.86 -6.43
CA ASN A 48 16.88 -6.63 -7.19
C ASN A 48 17.53 -7.72 -6.33
N LYS A 49 17.97 -7.41 -5.09
CA LYS A 49 18.53 -8.39 -4.15
C LYS A 49 17.51 -9.46 -3.74
N LYS A 50 16.24 -9.10 -3.62
CA LYS A 50 15.16 -10.07 -3.34
C LYS A 50 14.79 -10.91 -4.56
N GLY A 51 15.27 -10.58 -5.75
CA GLY A 51 15.09 -11.37 -6.95
C GLY A 51 13.64 -11.47 -7.44
N TYR A 52 12.81 -10.44 -7.16
CA TYR A 52 11.42 -10.44 -7.60
C TYR A 52 11.30 -10.55 -9.13
N LYS A 53 10.33 -11.35 -9.58
CA LYS A 53 9.96 -11.52 -10.99
C LYS A 53 8.60 -10.90 -11.25
N SER A 54 8.35 -10.42 -12.45
CA SER A 54 7.03 -10.00 -12.92
C SER A 54 6.73 -10.58 -14.30
N LYS A 55 5.44 -10.82 -14.62
CA LYS A 55 5.03 -11.24 -15.97
C LYS A 55 5.10 -10.08 -16.99
N SER A 56 5.23 -8.86 -16.54
CA SER A 56 5.37 -7.67 -17.38
C SER A 56 6.71 -6.99 -17.14
N LYS A 57 7.04 -6.02 -17.99
CA LYS A 57 8.21 -5.16 -17.78
C LYS A 57 8.06 -4.18 -16.60
N TYR A 58 7.02 -4.32 -15.79
CA TYR A 58 6.77 -3.51 -14.61
C TYR A 58 6.73 -4.37 -13.35
N LEU A 59 7.15 -3.76 -12.23
CA LEU A 59 7.03 -4.26 -10.88
C LEU A 59 6.58 -3.09 -9.99
N ILE A 60 5.73 -3.34 -9.02
CA ILE A 60 5.23 -2.31 -8.11
C ILE A 60 5.62 -2.69 -6.68
N TRP A 61 6.19 -1.74 -5.92
CA TRP A 61 6.44 -1.89 -4.49
C TRP A 61 5.61 -0.88 -3.69
N ILE A 62 4.84 -1.40 -2.74
CA ILE A 62 4.14 -0.61 -1.72
C ILE A 62 5.02 -0.60 -0.47
N SER A 63 5.63 0.52 -0.15
CA SER A 63 6.38 0.72 1.09
C SER A 63 5.44 1.26 2.17
N HIS A 64 5.10 0.39 3.13
CA HIS A 64 4.27 0.78 4.28
C HIS A 64 5.00 1.77 5.19
N TYR A 65 6.32 1.65 5.30
CA TYR A 65 7.12 2.53 6.15
C TYR A 65 7.20 3.95 5.59
N THR A 66 7.51 4.11 4.29
CA THR A 66 7.65 5.44 3.69
C THR A 66 6.36 5.97 3.08
N GLN A 67 5.25 5.21 3.18
CA GLN A 67 3.96 5.53 2.58
C GLN A 67 4.10 5.92 1.10
N ARG A 68 4.78 5.04 0.34
CA ARG A 68 5.04 5.23 -1.09
C ARG A 68 4.71 4.02 -1.92
N VAL A 69 4.31 4.29 -3.13
CA VAL A 69 4.28 3.30 -4.21
C VAL A 69 5.40 3.61 -5.17
N VAL A 70 6.27 2.63 -5.37
CA VAL A 70 7.38 2.70 -6.31
C VAL A 70 7.08 1.79 -7.50
N ILE A 71 7.12 2.33 -8.69
CA ILE A 71 6.93 1.60 -9.94
C ILE A 71 8.28 1.44 -10.59
N TYR A 72 8.65 0.21 -10.89
CA TYR A 72 9.88 -0.12 -11.58
C TYR A 72 9.60 -0.56 -13.02
N GLN A 73 10.58 -0.36 -13.87
CA GLN A 73 10.64 -0.93 -15.20
C GLN A 73 11.91 -1.79 -15.32
N GLY A 74 11.83 -2.93 -16.01
CA GLY A 74 12.96 -3.83 -16.20
C GLY A 74 12.58 -5.30 -16.12
N SER A 75 13.46 -6.09 -15.53
CA SER A 75 13.30 -7.53 -15.32
C SER A 75 13.98 -7.98 -14.03
N LYS A 76 13.85 -9.25 -13.66
CA LYS A 76 14.50 -9.83 -12.46
C LYS A 76 15.98 -9.45 -12.41
N GLY A 77 16.41 -8.87 -11.28
CA GLY A 77 17.78 -8.43 -11.01
C GLY A 77 18.20 -7.12 -11.73
N LYS A 78 17.33 -6.57 -12.59
CA LYS A 78 17.60 -5.35 -13.38
C LYS A 78 16.45 -4.34 -13.31
N TRP A 79 15.75 -4.30 -12.17
CA TRP A 79 14.67 -3.33 -11.94
C TRP A 79 15.24 -1.93 -11.72
N LYS A 80 14.73 -0.96 -12.46
CA LYS A 80 15.04 0.47 -12.33
C LYS A 80 13.81 1.25 -11.91
N VAL A 81 13.98 2.19 -10.99
CA VAL A 81 12.88 3.07 -10.55
C VAL A 81 12.42 3.91 -11.73
N LEU A 82 11.13 3.81 -12.04
CA LEU A 82 10.47 4.63 -13.04
C LEU A 82 9.66 5.76 -12.41
N ARG A 83 8.97 5.48 -11.30
CA ARG A 83 8.16 6.45 -10.55
C ARG A 83 8.21 6.13 -9.06
N SER A 84 8.11 7.16 -8.22
CA SER A 84 7.96 7.03 -6.77
C SER A 84 6.98 8.09 -6.29
N GLY A 85 5.77 7.68 -5.96
CA GLY A 85 4.69 8.57 -5.52
C GLY A 85 4.28 8.28 -4.06
N GLN A 86 3.80 9.29 -3.36
CA GLN A 86 3.19 9.09 -2.04
C GLN A 86 1.89 8.31 -2.16
N CYS A 87 1.59 7.50 -1.16
CA CYS A 87 0.33 6.76 -1.06
C CYS A 87 -0.27 6.88 0.35
N ALA A 88 -1.49 6.40 0.50
CA ALA A 88 -2.07 6.11 1.81
C ALA A 88 -2.47 4.64 1.87
N THR A 89 -1.78 3.86 2.70
CA THR A 89 -2.09 2.47 2.97
C THR A 89 -3.20 2.33 4.02
N GLY A 90 -3.60 1.10 4.32
CA GLY A 90 -4.57 0.81 5.37
C GLY A 90 -4.10 1.28 6.75
N LYS A 91 -5.03 1.88 7.52
CA LYS A 91 -4.80 2.30 8.90
C LYS A 91 -4.69 1.08 9.83
N HIS A 92 -4.33 1.34 11.09
CA HIS A 92 -4.34 0.30 12.13
C HIS A 92 -5.71 -0.40 12.21
N GLY A 93 -5.71 -1.72 12.32
CA GLY A 93 -6.91 -2.56 12.31
C GLY A 93 -7.38 -2.98 10.90
N THR A 94 -6.99 -2.24 9.86
CA THR A 94 -7.33 -2.51 8.45
C THR A 94 -6.13 -2.34 7.53
N GLN A 95 -4.97 -2.85 7.96
CA GLN A 95 -3.72 -2.68 7.23
C GLN A 95 -3.80 -3.27 5.83
N THR A 96 -3.14 -2.61 4.88
CA THR A 96 -2.87 -3.21 3.57
C THR A 96 -2.08 -4.50 3.78
N PRO A 97 -2.52 -5.63 3.20
CA PRO A 97 -1.83 -6.91 3.39
C PRO A 97 -0.39 -6.86 2.92
N LYS A 98 0.52 -7.40 3.73
CA LYS A 98 1.92 -7.62 3.34
C LYS A 98 2.06 -8.89 2.52
N GLY A 99 3.04 -8.92 1.62
CA GLY A 99 3.35 -10.08 0.79
C GLY A 99 3.61 -9.73 -0.67
N VAL A 100 3.63 -10.77 -1.51
CA VAL A 100 3.83 -10.65 -2.95
C VAL A 100 2.54 -11.04 -3.66
N PHE A 101 2.00 -10.13 -4.43
CA PHE A 101 0.74 -10.25 -5.15
C PHE A 101 0.96 -10.02 -6.64
N LYS A 102 -0.14 -10.10 -7.41
CA LYS A 102 -0.17 -9.75 -8.82
C LYS A 102 -1.42 -8.92 -9.11
N ILE A 103 -1.33 -7.99 -10.05
CA ILE A 103 -2.52 -7.34 -10.59
C ILE A 103 -3.43 -8.43 -11.14
N LYS A 104 -4.68 -8.46 -10.66
CA LYS A 104 -5.71 -9.45 -11.02
C LYS A 104 -6.64 -8.93 -12.11
N TYR A 105 -7.22 -7.76 -11.89
CA TYR A 105 -8.14 -7.11 -12.81
C TYR A 105 -8.17 -5.60 -12.56
N LYS A 106 -8.84 -4.89 -13.46
CA LYS A 106 -8.99 -3.44 -13.43
C LYS A 106 -10.45 -3.08 -13.62
N GLU A 107 -10.87 -2.01 -12.96
CA GLU A 107 -12.20 -1.45 -13.08
C GLU A 107 -12.13 0.05 -13.36
N LYS A 108 -13.19 0.59 -13.97
CA LYS A 108 -13.31 2.04 -14.23
C LYS A 108 -13.24 2.85 -12.93
N GLY A 109 -13.66 2.27 -11.82
CA GLY A 109 -13.57 2.87 -10.49
C GLY A 109 -14.35 2.08 -9.44
N ILE A 110 -14.33 2.61 -8.22
CA ILE A 110 -15.16 2.18 -7.09
C ILE A 110 -16.16 3.30 -6.88
N PHE A 111 -17.45 2.96 -6.85
CA PHE A 111 -18.54 3.93 -6.81
C PHE A 111 -19.48 3.62 -5.66
N ASN A 112 -19.93 4.64 -4.95
CA ASN A 112 -21.01 4.56 -3.97
C ASN A 112 -21.99 5.73 -4.17
N LYS A 113 -22.98 5.86 -3.29
CA LYS A 113 -24.04 6.88 -3.42
C LYS A 113 -23.51 8.32 -3.47
N TYR A 114 -22.40 8.61 -2.79
CA TYR A 114 -21.94 9.99 -2.57
C TYR A 114 -20.53 10.27 -3.13
N THR A 115 -19.73 9.22 -3.31
CA THR A 115 -18.31 9.34 -3.67
C THR A 115 -17.88 8.30 -4.69
N TYR A 116 -16.74 8.59 -5.30
CA TYR A 116 -16.09 7.66 -6.22
C TYR A 116 -14.57 7.75 -6.12
N GLU A 117 -13.90 6.66 -6.46
CA GLU A 117 -12.46 6.57 -6.70
C GLU A 117 -12.23 5.95 -8.06
N LYS A 118 -11.52 6.60 -8.96
CA LYS A 118 -11.26 6.09 -10.32
C LYS A 118 -9.86 6.46 -10.84
N PRO A 119 -9.24 5.53 -11.59
CA PRO A 119 -9.62 4.13 -11.78
C PRO A 119 -9.28 3.26 -10.57
N ALA A 120 -9.63 1.95 -10.61
CA ALA A 120 -9.25 0.96 -9.62
C ALA A 120 -8.48 -0.21 -10.24
N VAL A 121 -7.42 -0.68 -9.56
CA VAL A 121 -6.57 -1.79 -10.01
C VAL A 121 -6.37 -2.78 -8.86
N TYR A 122 -7.03 -3.92 -8.95
CA TYR A 122 -7.07 -4.93 -7.89
C TYR A 122 -5.88 -5.87 -7.96
N PHE A 123 -5.20 -6.08 -6.82
CA PHE A 123 -4.11 -7.03 -6.67
C PHE A 123 -4.38 -8.12 -5.64
N LYS A 124 -5.40 -7.95 -4.80
CA LYS A 124 -5.95 -8.97 -3.89
C LYS A 124 -7.46 -8.83 -3.86
N LYS A 125 -8.21 -9.87 -3.41
CA LYS A 125 -9.66 -9.79 -3.25
C LYS A 125 -10.02 -8.61 -2.35
N GLY A 126 -10.83 -7.68 -2.85
CA GLY A 126 -11.27 -6.49 -2.13
C GLY A 126 -10.19 -5.42 -1.89
N ILE A 127 -8.94 -5.59 -2.37
CA ILE A 127 -7.85 -4.64 -2.15
C ILE A 127 -7.31 -4.15 -3.50
N ALA A 128 -7.36 -2.84 -3.69
CA ALA A 128 -6.99 -2.18 -4.94
C ALA A 128 -6.07 -0.97 -4.71
N PHE A 129 -5.35 -0.60 -5.76
CA PHE A 129 -4.89 0.77 -5.96
C PHE A 129 -6.06 1.59 -6.51
N HIS A 130 -6.27 2.80 -6.01
CA HIS A 130 -7.29 3.72 -6.52
C HIS A 130 -6.89 5.18 -6.28
N SER A 131 -7.62 6.12 -6.88
CA SER A 131 -7.42 7.56 -6.67
C SER A 131 -7.83 8.00 -5.27
N ARG A 132 -7.61 9.27 -4.96
CA ARG A 132 -8.23 9.91 -3.79
C ARG A 132 -9.75 9.89 -3.92
N ILE A 133 -10.46 9.92 -2.78
CA ILE A 133 -11.92 9.84 -2.73
C ILE A 133 -12.53 11.18 -3.14
N LYS A 134 -13.32 11.18 -4.20
CA LYS A 134 -13.98 12.37 -4.76
C LYS A 134 -15.48 12.33 -4.50
N ARG A 135 -16.09 13.51 -4.36
CA ARG A 135 -17.55 13.65 -4.30
C ARG A 135 -18.13 13.90 -5.69
N TYR A 136 -19.34 13.44 -5.93
CA TYR A 136 -20.07 13.80 -7.14
C TYR A 136 -20.42 15.30 -7.20
N SER A 137 -20.60 15.92 -6.04
CA SER A 137 -20.79 17.38 -5.90
C SER A 137 -19.53 18.22 -6.11
N GLY A 138 -18.39 17.57 -6.42
CA GLY A 138 -17.09 18.22 -6.60
C GLY A 138 -16.18 18.11 -5.38
N GLY A 139 -14.88 18.31 -5.63
CA GLY A 139 -13.84 18.24 -4.61
C GLY A 139 -13.56 16.83 -4.05
N TYR A 140 -12.85 16.76 -2.94
CA TYR A 140 -12.46 15.52 -2.29
C TYR A 140 -13.30 15.27 -1.03
N SER A 141 -13.79 14.05 -0.87
CA SER A 141 -14.29 13.57 0.42
C SER A 141 -13.14 13.24 1.37
N ASP A 142 -12.10 12.61 0.82
CA ASP A 142 -10.85 12.36 1.54
C ASP A 142 -9.66 12.38 0.56
N ALA A 143 -8.82 13.39 0.69
CA ALA A 143 -7.62 13.59 -0.12
C ALA A 143 -6.35 13.08 0.55
N THR A 144 -6.45 12.39 1.70
CA THR A 144 -5.29 11.97 2.51
C THR A 144 -4.32 11.11 1.73
N ILE A 145 -3.07 11.55 1.69
CA ILE A 145 -1.90 10.87 1.12
C ILE A 145 -0.74 11.00 2.12
N GLY A 146 0.26 10.12 2.05
CA GLY A 146 1.49 10.18 2.86
C GLY A 146 1.35 9.60 4.27
N ARG A 147 0.21 9.06 4.64
CA ARG A 147 -0.01 8.39 5.94
C ARG A 147 -1.02 7.25 5.82
N PRO A 148 -0.96 6.23 6.71
CA PRO A 148 -1.97 5.18 6.76
C PRO A 148 -3.35 5.75 7.07
N LYS A 149 -4.35 5.49 6.22
CA LYS A 149 -5.70 6.06 6.38
C LYS A 149 -6.82 5.16 5.86
N SER A 150 -6.57 4.34 4.84
CA SER A 150 -7.60 3.54 4.17
C SER A 150 -8.06 2.32 5.00
N HIS A 151 -9.03 1.59 4.51
CA HIS A 151 -9.50 0.31 5.07
C HIS A 151 -8.83 -0.92 4.39
N GLY A 152 -7.62 -0.72 3.83
CA GLY A 152 -6.82 -1.79 3.22
C GLY A 152 -6.38 -1.51 1.80
N CYS A 153 -7.14 -0.77 1.02
CA CYS A 153 -6.74 -0.31 -0.30
C CYS A 153 -5.56 0.66 -0.23
N VAL A 154 -4.93 0.89 -1.36
CA VAL A 154 -3.79 1.80 -1.50
C VAL A 154 -4.21 3.00 -2.32
N ARG A 155 -4.40 4.12 -1.63
CA ARG A 155 -4.78 5.39 -2.25
C ARG A 155 -3.56 6.05 -2.87
N LEU A 156 -3.70 6.56 -4.08
CA LEU A 156 -2.64 7.18 -4.87
C LEU A 156 -3.04 8.57 -5.38
N MET A 157 -2.03 9.34 -5.77
CA MET A 157 -2.24 10.50 -6.61
C MET A 157 -2.79 10.07 -7.98
N ASP A 158 -3.60 10.90 -8.59
CA ASP A 158 -4.29 10.59 -9.85
C ASP A 158 -3.30 10.25 -10.98
N SER A 159 -2.14 10.89 -11.03
CA SER A 159 -1.09 10.60 -12.02
C SER A 159 -0.51 9.18 -11.88
N ASP A 160 -0.36 8.69 -10.63
CA ASP A 160 0.25 7.39 -10.38
C ASP A 160 -0.74 6.25 -10.60
N ILE A 161 -2.00 6.40 -10.13
CA ILE A 161 -3.01 5.37 -10.40
C ILE A 161 -3.35 5.29 -11.90
N ASN A 162 -3.41 6.40 -12.60
CA ASN A 162 -3.61 6.42 -14.04
C ASN A 162 -2.46 5.73 -14.79
N PHE A 163 -1.21 5.92 -14.34
CA PHE A 163 -0.07 5.20 -14.90
C PHE A 163 -0.23 3.70 -14.70
N ILE A 164 -0.50 3.24 -13.47
CA ILE A 164 -0.71 1.81 -13.16
C ILE A 164 -1.84 1.24 -14.01
N TYR A 165 -2.96 1.94 -14.08
CA TYR A 165 -4.13 1.51 -14.85
C TYR A 165 -3.82 1.34 -16.34
N LYS A 166 -3.14 2.31 -16.94
CA LYS A 166 -2.85 2.31 -18.38
C LYS A 166 -1.69 1.40 -18.75
N ARG A 167 -0.64 1.31 -17.92
CA ARG A 167 0.65 0.71 -18.29
C ARG A 167 0.96 -0.63 -17.64
N CYS A 168 0.46 -0.90 -16.42
CA CYS A 168 0.76 -2.15 -15.73
C CYS A 168 -0.34 -3.19 -16.01
N PRO A 169 -0.08 -4.23 -16.83
CA PRO A 169 -1.09 -5.22 -17.20
C PRO A 169 -1.39 -6.21 -16.06
N LYS A 170 -2.45 -7.02 -16.23
CA LYS A 170 -2.72 -8.20 -15.40
C LYS A 170 -1.48 -9.08 -15.31
N GLY A 171 -1.17 -9.57 -14.10
CA GLY A 171 0.03 -10.37 -13.83
C GLY A 171 1.27 -9.54 -13.45
N THR A 172 1.22 -8.19 -13.53
CA THR A 172 2.28 -7.34 -12.95
C THR A 172 2.41 -7.64 -11.46
N THR A 173 3.63 -7.89 -10.99
CA THR A 173 3.90 -8.21 -9.59
C THR A 173 3.80 -6.97 -8.71
N VAL A 174 3.12 -7.13 -7.57
CA VAL A 174 2.95 -6.13 -6.51
C VAL A 174 3.58 -6.67 -5.23
N VAL A 175 4.63 -6.02 -4.77
CA VAL A 175 5.34 -6.30 -3.51
C VAL A 175 4.83 -5.33 -2.46
N SER A 176 4.37 -5.80 -1.30
CA SER A 176 3.76 -4.98 -0.24
C SER A 176 4.45 -5.29 1.10
N TYR A 177 5.28 -4.35 1.60
CA TYR A 177 6.05 -4.45 2.85
C TYR A 177 6.26 -3.10 3.53
#